data_9fb20c83a617afefbfcba2cfd69d6ebd
#
_entry.id   9fb20c83a617afefbfcba2cfd69d6ebd
#
_cell.length_a   1.000
_cell.length_b   1.000
_cell.length_c   1.000
_cell.angle_alpha   90.00
_cell.angle_beta   90.00
_cell.angle_gamma   90.00
#
_symmetry.space_group_name_H-M   'P 1'
#
loop_
_entity.id
_entity.type
_entity.pdbx_description
1 polymer ?
#
loop_
_entity_poly.entity_id
_entity_poly.type
_entity_poly.pdbx_seq_one_letter_code
_entity_poly.pdbx_strand_id
1 'polypeptide(L)'
;MITRLAIAGYRSIRSLVVDLAPLTVVTGANGSGKSSLYRALRLLADCGEGRVISSLAGVGGLDAVRWAGPERGTMRGQRTEGTLRSGPVSLRLGVATDHLGYAIDLGLPVAQRSAFDLDPQIKQEHVFAGADPRPAGVLVERKHGSARAMADGGWAELARSLHPWASVLDEFAGHAEASELAGARRMLRSWRFHDALRTDATAPARQPQVATRSARLDDDGANLAAVLQTAIEMGGERALSAAIDDAFPGSSLLLPMSDGRMQVALEQPGLLRPLTAPELSDGTLQYLLLTAAMLSAEKPELIVLNEPERSLHVELVPALAARIREAAEATQVVVVTHQAALADALGGTRVELEKVSGETTVAGREGLLDQPVWHWPKR
;
A
#
# COMPACT_ATOMS: atom_id res chain seq x y z
N MET A 1 5.94 -4.40 13.02
CA MET A 1 5.85 -4.87 11.63
C MET A 1 4.42 -5.31 11.35
N ILE A 2 3.91 -5.13 10.12
CA ILE A 2 2.58 -5.62 9.73
C ILE A 2 2.67 -7.13 9.55
N THR A 3 1.87 -7.87 10.29
CA THR A 3 1.88 -9.34 10.27
C THR A 3 0.75 -9.91 9.41
N ARG A 4 -0.37 -9.19 9.29
CA ARG A 4 -1.56 -9.71 8.60
C ARG A 4 -2.35 -8.64 7.89
N LEU A 5 -2.84 -8.97 6.69
CA LEU A 5 -3.79 -8.20 5.89
C LEU A 5 -5.07 -9.01 5.70
N ALA A 6 -6.23 -8.41 5.94
CA ALA A 6 -7.53 -9.01 5.73
C ALA A 6 -8.40 -8.14 4.82
N ILE A 7 -9.02 -8.74 3.82
CA ILE A 7 -9.85 -8.05 2.83
C ILE A 7 -11.13 -8.87 2.63
N ALA A 8 -12.29 -8.22 2.66
CA ALA A 8 -13.54 -8.88 2.34
C ALA A 8 -14.47 -7.97 1.54
N GLY A 9 -15.09 -8.54 0.50
CA GLY A 9 -16.07 -7.85 -0.33
C GLY A 9 -15.51 -6.84 -1.33
N TYR A 10 -14.25 -6.95 -1.72
CA TYR A 10 -13.55 -5.97 -2.58
C TYR A 10 -13.17 -6.56 -3.95
N ARG A 11 -13.74 -6.04 -5.03
CA ARG A 11 -13.45 -6.41 -6.44
C ARG A 11 -13.54 -7.94 -6.65
N SER A 12 -12.43 -8.60 -6.99
CA SER A 12 -12.35 -10.05 -7.13
C SER A 12 -12.13 -10.80 -5.81
N ILE A 13 -11.96 -10.08 -4.70
CA ILE A 13 -11.69 -10.64 -3.38
C ILE A 13 -13.00 -10.71 -2.60
N ARG A 14 -13.56 -11.92 -2.46
CA ARG A 14 -14.71 -12.15 -1.58
C ARG A 14 -14.29 -12.18 -0.12
N SER A 15 -13.23 -12.94 0.17
CA SER A 15 -12.59 -13.02 1.50
C SER A 15 -11.16 -13.49 1.33
N LEU A 16 -10.20 -12.72 1.79
CA LEU A 16 -8.79 -13.05 1.71
C LEU A 16 -8.09 -12.60 2.98
N VAL A 17 -7.30 -13.49 3.57
CA VAL A 17 -6.39 -13.17 4.66
C VAL A 17 -4.99 -13.61 4.26
N VAL A 18 -4.04 -12.70 4.38
CA VAL A 18 -2.64 -12.92 3.99
C VAL A 18 -1.73 -12.53 5.14
N ASP A 19 -0.84 -13.44 5.54
CA ASP A 19 0.26 -13.10 6.43
C ASP A 19 1.36 -12.41 5.62
N LEU A 20 1.95 -11.36 6.19
CA LEU A 20 3.00 -10.57 5.59
C LEU A 20 4.32 -10.76 6.35
N ALA A 21 5.40 -10.87 5.60
CA ALA A 21 6.78 -10.98 6.08
C ALA A 21 7.55 -9.67 5.85
N PRO A 22 8.80 -9.52 6.33
CA PRO A 22 9.65 -8.36 6.02
C PRO A 22 9.74 -8.08 4.52
N LEU A 23 9.88 -9.13 3.71
CA LEU A 23 9.78 -9.07 2.25
C LEU A 23 8.71 -10.06 1.79
N THR A 24 7.60 -9.54 1.27
CA THR A 24 6.52 -10.34 0.69
C THR A 24 6.44 -10.10 -0.81
N VAL A 25 6.45 -11.17 -1.58
CA VAL A 25 6.35 -11.12 -3.06
C VAL A 25 5.02 -11.70 -3.49
N VAL A 26 4.13 -10.84 -4.00
CA VAL A 26 2.80 -11.21 -4.49
C VAL A 26 2.88 -11.49 -5.97
N THR A 27 2.61 -12.74 -6.35
CA THR A 27 2.65 -13.22 -7.73
C THR A 27 1.30 -13.76 -8.18
N GLY A 28 1.19 -14.16 -9.44
CA GLY A 28 -0.01 -14.79 -10.00
C GLY A 28 -0.28 -14.34 -11.43
N ALA A 29 -1.13 -15.05 -12.15
CA ALA A 29 -1.51 -14.76 -13.53
C ALA A 29 -2.21 -13.40 -13.66
N ASN A 30 -2.32 -12.90 -14.90
CA ASN A 30 -3.11 -11.69 -15.16
C ASN A 30 -4.57 -11.93 -14.76
N GLY A 31 -5.15 -10.94 -14.04
CA GLY A 31 -6.51 -11.05 -13.53
C GLY A 31 -6.66 -11.89 -12.25
N SER A 32 -5.59 -12.42 -11.65
CA SER A 32 -5.64 -13.20 -10.39
C SER A 32 -6.07 -12.40 -9.17
N GLY A 33 -6.01 -11.07 -9.22
CA GLY A 33 -6.38 -10.20 -8.11
C GLY A 33 -5.22 -9.42 -7.49
N LYS A 34 -4.00 -9.50 -8.04
CA LYS A 34 -2.84 -8.73 -7.57
C LYS A 34 -3.13 -7.24 -7.41
N SER A 35 -3.70 -6.62 -8.46
CA SER A 35 -4.08 -5.20 -8.42
C SER A 35 -5.19 -4.90 -7.41
N SER A 36 -6.06 -5.88 -7.10
CA SER A 36 -7.09 -5.72 -6.07
C SER A 36 -6.47 -5.71 -4.67
N LEU A 37 -5.49 -6.58 -4.41
CA LEU A 37 -4.72 -6.59 -3.16
C LEU A 37 -3.94 -5.28 -2.98
N TYR A 38 -3.22 -4.84 -4.00
CA TYR A 38 -2.49 -3.57 -4.00
C TYR A 38 -3.41 -2.39 -3.66
N ARG A 39 -4.55 -2.27 -4.35
CA ARG A 39 -5.52 -1.20 -4.12
C ARG A 39 -6.17 -1.27 -2.74
N ALA A 40 -6.36 -2.47 -2.18
CA ALA A 40 -6.87 -2.62 -0.82
C ALA A 40 -5.88 -2.10 0.23
N LEU A 41 -4.57 -2.35 0.06
CA LEU A 41 -3.50 -1.74 0.87
C LEU A 41 -3.53 -0.21 0.76
N ARG A 42 -3.65 0.33 -0.45
CA ARG A 42 -3.74 1.78 -0.67
C ARG A 42 -4.98 2.39 0.00
N LEU A 43 -6.12 1.70 -0.05
CA LEU A 43 -7.34 2.14 0.61
C LEU A 43 -7.20 2.15 2.15
N LEU A 44 -6.44 1.21 2.73
CA LEU A 44 -6.09 1.24 4.16
C LEU A 44 -5.21 2.44 4.50
N ALA A 45 -4.23 2.77 3.68
CA ALA A 45 -3.44 4.00 3.87
C ALA A 45 -4.32 5.25 3.80
N ASP A 46 -5.28 5.29 2.86
CA ASP A 46 -6.25 6.38 2.75
C ASP A 46 -7.14 6.51 3.98
N CYS A 47 -7.38 5.44 4.75
CA CYS A 47 -8.04 5.54 6.06
C CYS A 47 -7.20 6.38 7.04
N GLY A 48 -5.88 6.19 7.07
CA GLY A 48 -4.97 7.00 7.91
C GLY A 48 -4.92 8.47 7.52
N GLU A 49 -5.20 8.79 6.25
CA GLU A 49 -5.26 10.15 5.71
C GLU A 49 -6.67 10.78 5.79
N GLY A 50 -7.68 10.06 6.29
CA GLY A 50 -9.07 10.51 6.30
C GLY A 50 -9.72 10.59 4.91
N ARG A 51 -9.15 9.93 3.89
CA ARG A 51 -9.57 10.06 2.48
C ARG A 51 -10.31 8.84 1.92
N VAL A 52 -10.59 7.82 2.72
CA VAL A 52 -11.16 6.55 2.24
C VAL A 52 -12.46 6.74 1.42
N ILE A 53 -13.34 7.64 1.84
CA ILE A 53 -14.61 7.91 1.13
C ILE A 53 -14.34 8.60 -0.21
N SER A 54 -13.51 9.64 -0.24
CA SER A 54 -13.15 10.34 -1.49
C SER A 54 -12.36 9.45 -2.45
N SER A 55 -11.50 8.56 -1.94
CA SER A 55 -10.78 7.58 -2.75
C SER A 55 -11.74 6.58 -3.40
N LEU A 56 -12.77 6.13 -2.68
CA LEU A 56 -13.82 5.29 -3.26
C LEU A 56 -14.64 6.04 -4.30
N ALA A 57 -15.01 7.30 -4.04
CA ALA A 57 -15.73 8.14 -5.00
C ALA A 57 -14.93 8.32 -6.30
N GLY A 58 -13.60 8.55 -6.21
CA GLY A 58 -12.70 8.69 -7.35
C GLY A 58 -12.62 7.47 -8.28
N VAL A 59 -12.99 6.28 -7.79
CA VAL A 59 -13.02 5.03 -8.59
C VAL A 59 -14.43 4.55 -8.95
N GLY A 60 -15.42 5.42 -8.82
CA GLY A 60 -16.82 5.14 -9.19
C GLY A 60 -17.70 4.67 -8.04
N GLY A 61 -17.32 4.94 -6.79
CA GLY A 61 -18.08 4.61 -5.59
C GLY A 61 -17.95 3.16 -5.14
N LEU A 62 -18.68 2.84 -4.07
CA LEU A 62 -18.62 1.50 -3.46
C LEU A 62 -19.12 0.40 -4.42
N ASP A 63 -20.14 0.70 -5.23
CA ASP A 63 -20.71 -0.26 -6.18
C ASP A 63 -19.72 -0.69 -7.27
N ALA A 64 -18.82 0.19 -7.70
CA ALA A 64 -17.80 -0.11 -8.71
C ALA A 64 -16.67 -1.02 -8.17
N VAL A 65 -16.50 -1.07 -6.86
CA VAL A 65 -15.38 -1.79 -6.22
C VAL A 65 -15.81 -2.98 -5.37
N ARG A 66 -17.10 -3.14 -5.10
CA ARG A 66 -17.58 -4.28 -4.31
C ARG A 66 -17.42 -5.61 -5.04
N TRP A 67 -17.38 -6.70 -4.29
CA TRP A 67 -17.45 -8.05 -4.85
C TRP A 67 -18.76 -8.24 -5.65
N ALA A 68 -18.63 -8.61 -6.92
CA ALA A 68 -19.76 -8.77 -7.85
C ALA A 68 -20.27 -10.21 -7.95
N GLY A 69 -19.56 -11.16 -7.33
CA GLY A 69 -19.96 -12.59 -7.35
C GLY A 69 -21.01 -12.94 -6.29
N PRO A 70 -21.38 -14.24 -6.20
CA PRO A 70 -22.38 -14.73 -5.26
C PRO A 70 -21.91 -14.55 -3.81
N GLU A 71 -22.85 -14.34 -2.88
CA GLU A 71 -22.57 -14.24 -1.44
C GLU A 71 -22.06 -15.53 -0.83
N ARG A 72 -22.56 -16.67 -1.30
CA ARG A 72 -22.08 -18.00 -0.91
C ARG A 72 -21.18 -18.57 -1.99
N GLY A 73 -20.06 -19.18 -1.57
CA GLY A 73 -19.12 -19.82 -2.49
C GLY A 73 -19.84 -20.87 -3.33
N THR A 74 -19.54 -20.91 -4.64
CA THR A 74 -20.00 -21.97 -5.53
C THR A 74 -19.00 -23.11 -5.47
N MET A 75 -19.48 -24.33 -5.41
CA MET A 75 -18.63 -25.51 -5.62
C MET A 75 -18.01 -25.46 -7.02
N ARG A 76 -16.74 -25.90 -7.14
CA ARG A 76 -15.99 -25.96 -8.40
C ARG A 76 -16.84 -26.61 -9.51
N GLY A 77 -17.17 -25.84 -10.56
CA GLY A 77 -17.92 -26.34 -11.71
C GLY A 77 -19.42 -26.07 -11.76
N GLN A 78 -20.03 -25.46 -10.75
CA GLN A 78 -21.42 -25.02 -10.84
C GLN A 78 -21.54 -23.65 -11.53
N ARG A 79 -22.45 -23.55 -12.52
CA ARG A 79 -22.86 -22.25 -13.07
C ARG A 79 -23.57 -21.46 -11.96
N THR A 80 -23.11 -20.23 -11.74
CA THR A 80 -23.81 -19.27 -10.89
C THR A 80 -25.03 -18.75 -11.66
N GLU A 81 -26.20 -19.29 -11.42
CA GLU A 81 -27.45 -18.66 -11.78
C GLU A 81 -27.73 -17.59 -10.70
N GLY A 82 -28.01 -16.36 -11.18
CA GLY A 82 -28.11 -15.14 -10.39
C GLY A 82 -28.87 -15.30 -9.07
N THR A 83 -28.14 -15.36 -7.98
CA THR A 83 -28.70 -15.16 -6.65
C THR A 83 -28.76 -13.67 -6.37
N LEU A 84 -29.97 -13.15 -6.19
CA LEU A 84 -30.19 -11.82 -5.66
C LEU A 84 -29.45 -11.71 -4.32
N ARG A 85 -28.67 -10.65 -4.12
CA ARG A 85 -28.06 -10.38 -2.82
C ARG A 85 -29.14 -10.21 -1.79
N SER A 86 -29.01 -10.95 -0.69
CA SER A 86 -29.90 -10.87 0.47
C SER A 86 -29.27 -10.09 1.63
N GLY A 87 -27.93 -9.99 1.66
CA GLY A 87 -27.20 -9.31 2.71
C GLY A 87 -26.84 -7.85 2.40
N PRO A 88 -26.51 -7.05 3.44
CA PRO A 88 -26.10 -5.68 3.26
C PRO A 88 -24.75 -5.61 2.54
N VAL A 89 -24.56 -4.59 1.69
CA VAL A 89 -23.27 -4.32 1.07
C VAL A 89 -22.23 -4.07 2.16
N SER A 90 -21.11 -4.78 2.10
CA SER A 90 -20.01 -4.69 3.05
C SER A 90 -18.68 -4.82 2.31
N LEU A 91 -17.85 -3.81 2.46
CA LEU A 91 -16.44 -3.84 2.10
C LEU A 91 -15.65 -3.69 3.38
N ARG A 92 -14.86 -4.72 3.71
CA ARG A 92 -14.10 -4.73 4.95
C ARG A 92 -12.62 -4.84 4.66
N LEU A 93 -11.86 -4.00 5.33
CA LEU A 93 -10.41 -3.98 5.27
C LEU A 93 -9.87 -4.04 6.69
N GLY A 94 -8.80 -4.79 6.88
CA GLY A 94 -8.16 -4.92 8.18
C GLY A 94 -6.67 -5.17 8.03
N VAL A 95 -5.92 -4.67 8.98
CA VAL A 95 -4.48 -4.86 9.10
C VAL A 95 -4.11 -5.06 10.57
N ALA A 96 -3.15 -5.92 10.82
CA ALA A 96 -2.60 -6.12 12.16
C ALA A 96 -1.08 -6.11 12.12
N THR A 97 -0.50 -5.58 13.19
CA THR A 97 0.91 -5.72 13.54
C THR A 97 1.04 -6.66 14.73
N ASP A 98 2.25 -6.81 15.25
CA ASP A 98 2.50 -7.60 16.47
C ASP A 98 1.78 -7.02 17.70
N HIS A 99 1.45 -5.73 17.69
CA HIS A 99 0.92 -5.01 18.86
C HIS A 99 -0.44 -4.39 18.62
N LEU A 100 -0.67 -3.83 17.45
CA LEU A 100 -1.83 -3.02 17.14
C LEU A 100 -2.41 -3.40 15.78
N GLY A 101 -3.73 -3.37 15.66
CA GLY A 101 -4.42 -3.55 14.40
C GLY A 101 -5.53 -2.53 14.19
N TYR A 102 -5.94 -2.39 12.94
CA TYR A 102 -7.04 -1.55 12.52
C TYR A 102 -7.96 -2.32 11.57
N ALA A 103 -9.26 -2.17 11.75
CA ALA A 103 -10.26 -2.74 10.86
C ALA A 103 -11.39 -1.74 10.59
N ILE A 104 -11.85 -1.69 9.35
CA ILE A 104 -12.93 -0.82 8.89
C ILE A 104 -13.96 -1.64 8.10
N ASP A 105 -15.24 -1.32 8.29
CA ASP A 105 -16.37 -1.84 7.51
C ASP A 105 -17.13 -0.68 6.87
N LEU A 106 -17.14 -0.68 5.54
CA LEU A 106 -17.80 0.31 4.69
C LEU A 106 -19.06 -0.30 4.09
N GLY A 107 -20.12 0.50 4.00
CA GLY A 107 -21.38 0.05 3.42
C GLY A 107 -22.18 1.20 2.84
N LEU A 108 -23.31 0.88 2.20
CA LEU A 108 -24.23 1.89 1.70
C LEU A 108 -25.14 2.42 2.82
N PRO A 109 -25.70 3.63 2.68
CA PRO A 109 -26.76 4.14 3.55
C PRO A 109 -27.93 3.15 3.62
N VAL A 110 -28.68 3.18 4.71
CA VAL A 110 -30.04 2.62 4.68
C VAL A 110 -30.84 3.53 3.75
N ALA A 111 -31.53 2.93 2.77
CA ALA A 111 -32.23 3.66 1.72
C ALA A 111 -33.07 4.81 2.32
N GLN A 112 -32.66 6.02 2.05
CA GLN A 112 -33.34 7.27 2.36
C GLN A 112 -33.51 7.98 1.04
N ARG A 113 -34.54 8.75 0.83
CA ARG A 113 -34.73 9.56 -0.38
C ARG A 113 -33.69 10.70 -0.46
N SER A 114 -32.43 10.34 -0.59
CA SER A 114 -31.29 11.25 -0.68
C SER A 114 -30.63 11.14 -2.04
N ALA A 115 -30.09 12.24 -2.55
CA ALA A 115 -29.22 12.23 -3.73
C ALA A 115 -27.92 11.43 -3.50
N PHE A 116 -27.60 11.10 -2.25
CA PHE A 116 -26.37 10.43 -1.82
C PHE A 116 -26.60 8.99 -1.35
N ASP A 117 -27.64 8.32 -1.82
CA ASP A 117 -27.96 6.93 -1.43
C ASP A 117 -26.88 5.89 -1.83
N LEU A 118 -25.95 6.27 -2.71
CA LEU A 118 -24.82 5.43 -3.14
C LEU A 118 -23.49 5.84 -2.49
N ASP A 119 -23.47 6.88 -1.65
CA ASP A 119 -22.25 7.30 -0.97
C ASP A 119 -21.83 6.27 0.08
N PRO A 120 -20.55 5.86 0.08
CA PRO A 120 -20.04 4.97 1.10
C PRO A 120 -20.14 5.59 2.50
N GLN A 121 -20.54 4.78 3.46
CA GLN A 121 -20.56 5.15 4.87
C GLN A 121 -19.66 4.22 5.67
N ILE A 122 -18.95 4.77 6.65
CA ILE A 122 -18.22 3.98 7.62
C ILE A 122 -19.25 3.39 8.61
N LYS A 123 -19.43 2.08 8.57
CA LYS A 123 -20.38 1.36 9.44
C LYS A 123 -19.73 0.99 10.77
N GLN A 124 -18.48 0.57 10.70
CA GLN A 124 -17.68 0.23 11.88
C GLN A 124 -16.21 0.56 11.65
N GLU A 125 -15.53 0.92 12.72
CA GLU A 125 -14.07 0.97 12.82
C GLU A 125 -13.65 0.38 14.16
N HIS A 126 -12.53 -0.30 14.17
CA HIS A 126 -11.94 -0.89 15.37
C HIS A 126 -10.42 -0.69 15.35
N VAL A 127 -9.88 -0.21 16.47
CA VAL A 127 -8.47 -0.35 16.80
C VAL A 127 -8.37 -1.41 17.89
N PHE A 128 -7.47 -2.35 17.73
CA PHE A 128 -7.38 -3.51 18.62
C PHE A 128 -5.92 -3.91 18.88
N ALA A 129 -5.69 -4.56 20.01
CA ALA A 129 -4.39 -5.15 20.36
C ALA A 129 -4.25 -6.54 19.75
N GLY A 130 -3.02 -6.86 19.31
CA GLY A 130 -2.67 -8.18 18.76
C GLY A 130 -3.00 -8.37 17.29
N ALA A 131 -2.88 -9.61 16.81
CA ALA A 131 -2.90 -9.96 15.38
C ALA A 131 -4.30 -10.24 14.81
N ASP A 132 -5.37 -10.10 15.62
CA ASP A 132 -6.74 -10.43 15.23
C ASP A 132 -7.76 -9.62 16.06
N PRO A 133 -8.81 -9.01 15.48
CA PRO A 133 -9.76 -8.17 16.20
C PRO A 133 -10.73 -8.99 17.07
N ARG A 134 -10.23 -9.61 18.13
CA ARG A 134 -11.06 -10.31 19.12
C ARG A 134 -11.75 -9.30 20.03
N PRO A 135 -12.98 -9.59 20.51
CA PRO A 135 -13.72 -8.67 21.38
C PRO A 135 -12.93 -8.18 22.61
N ALA A 136 -12.15 -9.06 23.25
CA ALA A 136 -11.35 -8.74 24.41
C ALA A 136 -10.13 -7.84 24.11
N GLY A 137 -9.70 -7.76 22.84
CA GLY A 137 -8.56 -6.95 22.40
C GLY A 137 -8.97 -5.60 21.81
N VAL A 138 -10.26 -5.28 21.72
CA VAL A 138 -10.72 -4.01 21.14
C VAL A 138 -10.40 -2.86 22.08
N LEU A 139 -9.64 -1.89 21.59
CA LEU A 139 -9.20 -0.68 22.30
C LEU A 139 -10.07 0.52 21.94
N VAL A 140 -10.43 0.66 20.66
CA VAL A 140 -11.36 1.68 20.19
C VAL A 140 -12.38 1.04 19.28
N GLU A 141 -13.63 1.37 19.48
CA GLU A 141 -14.75 0.88 18.69
C GLU A 141 -15.60 2.05 18.21
N ARG A 142 -15.91 2.04 16.92
CA ARG A 142 -16.98 2.84 16.34
C ARG A 142 -18.06 1.93 15.76
N LYS A 143 -19.30 2.24 16.10
CA LYS A 143 -20.50 1.65 15.48
C LYS A 143 -21.43 2.75 15.04
N HIS A 144 -21.60 2.88 13.73
CA HIS A 144 -22.35 3.99 13.11
C HIS A 144 -21.85 5.37 13.60
N GLY A 145 -22.68 6.14 14.29
CA GLY A 145 -22.34 7.46 14.82
C GLY A 145 -21.74 7.46 16.23
N SER A 146 -21.70 6.32 16.91
CA SER A 146 -21.14 6.23 18.28
C SER A 146 -19.70 5.75 18.24
N ALA A 147 -18.82 6.38 19.01
CA ALA A 147 -17.44 5.98 19.19
C ALA A 147 -17.06 5.96 20.67
N ARG A 148 -16.27 4.97 21.07
CA ARG A 148 -15.78 4.79 22.44
C ARG A 148 -14.38 4.19 22.46
N ALA A 149 -13.62 4.51 23.49
CA ALA A 149 -12.28 3.96 23.73
C ALA A 149 -12.22 3.22 25.06
N MET A 150 -11.34 2.24 25.18
CA MET A 150 -11.04 1.55 26.42
C MET A 150 -10.06 2.40 27.23
N ALA A 151 -10.49 2.86 28.40
CA ALA A 151 -9.69 3.59 29.37
C ALA A 151 -9.55 2.76 30.67
N ASP A 152 -8.75 3.22 31.62
CA ASP A 152 -8.45 2.51 32.88
C ASP A 152 -9.71 2.13 33.72
N GLY A 153 -10.78 2.88 33.57
CA GLY A 153 -12.06 2.64 34.27
C GLY A 153 -13.11 1.90 33.45
N GLY A 154 -12.80 1.47 32.24
CA GLY A 154 -13.74 0.86 31.31
C GLY A 154 -13.92 1.67 30.03
N TRP A 155 -15.06 1.50 29.34
CA TRP A 155 -15.34 2.22 28.11
C TRP A 155 -15.63 3.70 28.34
N ALA A 156 -14.80 4.59 27.82
CA ALA A 156 -15.02 6.03 27.74
C ALA A 156 -15.67 6.40 26.39
N GLU A 157 -16.67 7.27 26.44
CA GLU A 157 -17.35 7.74 25.25
C GLU A 157 -16.54 8.84 24.56
N LEU A 158 -16.23 8.66 23.27
CA LEU A 158 -15.57 9.67 22.44
C LEU A 158 -16.60 10.52 21.68
N ALA A 159 -17.67 9.89 21.16
CA ALA A 159 -18.73 10.58 20.43
C ALA A 159 -20.04 9.80 20.44
N ARG A 160 -21.18 10.53 20.30
CA ARG A 160 -22.53 9.98 20.09
C ARG A 160 -23.08 10.20 18.68
N SER A 161 -22.50 11.11 17.92
CA SER A 161 -23.04 11.53 16.62
C SER A 161 -21.92 11.89 15.65
N LEU A 162 -21.08 10.90 15.32
CA LEU A 162 -20.11 11.04 14.23
C LEU A 162 -20.81 11.00 12.87
N HIS A 163 -20.35 11.85 11.97
CA HIS A 163 -20.79 11.80 10.58
C HIS A 163 -20.44 10.46 9.93
N PRO A 164 -21.29 9.92 9.03
CA PRO A 164 -21.05 8.63 8.39
C PRO A 164 -19.74 8.54 7.60
N TRP A 165 -19.18 9.67 7.17
CA TRP A 165 -17.92 9.77 6.41
C TRP A 165 -16.70 10.09 7.26
N ALA A 166 -16.87 10.51 8.52
CA ALA A 166 -15.77 10.88 9.40
C ALA A 166 -15.16 9.63 10.07
N SER A 167 -13.84 9.45 10.00
CA SER A 167 -13.13 8.34 10.63
C SER A 167 -12.73 8.68 12.07
N VAL A 168 -12.75 7.70 12.96
CA VAL A 168 -12.19 7.88 14.33
C VAL A 168 -10.69 8.18 14.29
N LEU A 169 -9.97 7.68 13.28
CA LEU A 169 -8.55 7.96 13.10
C LEU A 169 -8.29 9.44 12.82
N ASP A 170 -9.22 10.14 12.20
CA ASP A 170 -9.08 11.55 11.87
C ASP A 170 -9.58 12.44 13.00
N GLU A 171 -10.76 12.15 13.52
CA GLU A 171 -11.42 12.98 14.52
C GLU A 171 -10.77 12.91 15.92
N PHE A 172 -10.23 11.74 16.31
CA PHE A 172 -9.79 11.51 17.70
C PHE A 172 -8.33 11.10 17.86
N ALA A 173 -7.49 11.18 16.83
CA ALA A 173 -6.07 10.80 16.94
C ALA A 173 -5.27 11.59 18.01
N GLY A 174 -5.76 12.75 18.44
CA GLY A 174 -5.15 13.56 19.49
C GLY A 174 -5.83 13.42 20.86
N HIS A 175 -6.84 12.55 20.99
CA HIS A 175 -7.59 12.40 22.22
C HIS A 175 -6.79 11.61 23.27
N ALA A 176 -6.69 12.11 24.49
CA ALA A 176 -5.86 11.51 25.55
C ALA A 176 -6.30 10.08 25.93
N GLU A 177 -7.61 9.81 25.88
CA GLU A 177 -8.20 8.49 26.19
C GLU A 177 -8.17 7.51 25.02
N ALA A 178 -7.56 7.89 23.87
CA ALA A 178 -7.51 7.09 22.65
C ALA A 178 -6.14 7.21 21.96
N SER A 179 -5.06 7.14 22.73
CA SER A 179 -3.68 7.27 22.25
C SER A 179 -3.32 6.26 21.15
N GLU A 180 -3.96 5.09 21.15
CA GLU A 180 -3.80 4.04 20.16
C GLU A 180 -4.27 4.48 18.77
N LEU A 181 -5.23 5.41 18.67
CA LEU A 181 -5.64 5.99 17.38
C LEU A 181 -4.50 6.74 16.72
N ALA A 182 -3.71 7.49 17.50
CA ALA A 182 -2.53 8.17 16.96
C ALA A 182 -1.49 7.18 16.43
N GLY A 183 -1.31 6.04 17.09
CA GLY A 183 -0.45 4.94 16.64
C GLY A 183 -0.95 4.32 15.34
N ALA A 184 -2.22 3.93 15.28
CA ALA A 184 -2.85 3.33 14.10
C ALA A 184 -2.83 4.31 12.91
N ARG A 185 -3.15 5.57 13.13
CA ARG A 185 -3.09 6.62 12.10
C ARG A 185 -1.68 6.79 11.55
N ARG A 186 -0.68 6.90 12.42
CA ARG A 186 0.73 7.07 12.04
C ARG A 186 1.22 5.88 11.23
N MET A 187 0.93 4.66 11.67
CA MET A 187 1.23 3.43 10.94
C MET A 187 0.71 3.51 9.51
N LEU A 188 -0.58 3.73 9.31
CA LEU A 188 -1.21 3.76 7.98
C LEU A 188 -0.67 4.91 7.12
N ARG A 189 -0.44 6.09 7.69
CA ARG A 189 0.12 7.27 6.98
C ARG A 189 1.58 7.11 6.58
N SER A 190 2.31 6.24 7.25
CA SER A 190 3.71 6.00 6.92
C SER A 190 3.90 5.18 5.65
N TRP A 191 2.87 4.46 5.18
CA TRP A 191 2.97 3.58 4.02
C TRP A 191 3.24 4.35 2.74
N ARG A 192 4.09 3.79 1.89
CA ARG A 192 4.47 4.39 0.61
C ARG A 192 4.17 3.43 -0.53
N PHE A 193 3.65 4.00 -1.63
CA PHE A 193 3.20 3.25 -2.80
C PHE A 193 3.88 3.78 -4.05
N HIS A 194 4.54 2.91 -4.78
CA HIS A 194 5.24 3.27 -6.01
C HIS A 194 4.70 2.43 -7.17
N ASP A 195 3.69 2.95 -7.85
CA ASP A 195 3.03 2.37 -9.02
C ASP A 195 2.87 3.35 -10.19
N ALA A 196 3.04 4.64 -9.91
CA ALA A 196 2.78 5.72 -10.85
C ALA A 196 4.02 6.57 -11.16
N LEU A 197 5.22 6.03 -10.90
CA LEU A 197 6.47 6.70 -11.25
C LEU A 197 6.54 6.89 -12.77
N ARG A 198 6.61 8.15 -13.20
CA ARG A 198 6.63 8.51 -14.62
C ARG A 198 8.05 8.64 -15.12
N THR A 199 8.30 8.07 -16.31
CA THR A 199 9.60 8.12 -17.00
C THR A 199 9.50 8.67 -18.41
N ASP A 200 8.29 8.98 -18.90
CA ASP A 200 8.08 9.56 -20.23
C ASP A 200 8.79 10.90 -20.41
N ALA A 201 8.85 11.42 -21.65
CA ALA A 201 9.57 12.64 -21.98
C ALA A 201 9.11 13.89 -21.18
N THR A 202 7.89 13.88 -20.64
CA THR A 202 7.33 14.97 -19.82
C THR A 202 7.35 14.68 -18.32
N ALA A 203 7.97 13.57 -17.91
CA ALA A 203 8.04 13.16 -16.51
C ALA A 203 8.68 14.25 -15.64
N PRO A 204 8.13 14.56 -14.45
CA PRO A 204 8.67 15.56 -13.54
C PRO A 204 10.14 15.31 -13.17
N ALA A 205 10.53 14.04 -12.98
CA ALA A 205 11.90 13.66 -12.65
C ALA A 205 12.93 14.03 -13.73
N ARG A 206 12.52 14.31 -14.99
CA ARG A 206 13.38 14.77 -16.06
C ARG A 206 13.66 16.28 -16.02
N GLN A 207 12.92 17.01 -15.21
CA GLN A 207 13.03 18.48 -15.14
C GLN A 207 13.93 18.92 -13.98
N PRO A 208 14.63 20.06 -14.11
CA PRO A 208 15.32 20.66 -12.97
C PRO A 208 14.32 21.03 -11.87
N GLN A 209 14.62 20.63 -10.64
CA GLN A 209 13.77 20.80 -9.46
C GLN A 209 14.38 21.82 -8.50
N VAL A 210 13.54 22.44 -7.66
CA VAL A 210 14.03 23.34 -6.61
C VAL A 210 14.88 22.53 -5.62
N ALA A 211 16.05 23.06 -5.27
CA ALA A 211 16.98 22.46 -4.32
C ALA A 211 16.45 22.62 -2.88
N THR A 212 15.49 21.77 -2.52
CA THR A 212 14.89 21.73 -1.17
C THR A 212 15.08 20.35 -0.58
N ARG A 213 15.57 20.28 0.67
CA ARG A 213 15.74 19.00 1.36
C ARG A 213 14.42 18.21 1.39
N SER A 214 14.47 16.99 0.90
CA SER A 214 13.31 16.10 0.75
C SER A 214 13.61 14.75 1.39
N ALA A 215 12.93 14.44 2.50
CA ALA A 215 13.16 13.21 3.25
C ALA A 215 12.58 11.96 2.57
N ARG A 216 11.66 12.14 1.63
CA ARG A 216 10.95 11.06 0.92
C ARG A 216 10.67 11.43 -0.54
N LEU A 217 10.53 10.42 -1.39
CA LEU A 217 10.17 10.60 -2.79
C LEU A 217 8.66 10.90 -2.92
N ASP A 218 8.33 11.89 -3.73
CA ASP A 218 6.94 12.21 -4.10
C ASP A 218 6.37 11.12 -5.04
N ASP A 219 5.06 10.97 -5.04
CA ASP A 219 4.37 9.92 -5.82
C ASP A 219 4.66 9.98 -7.33
N ASP A 220 4.92 11.19 -7.88
CA ASP A 220 5.25 11.40 -9.28
C ASP A 220 6.76 11.50 -9.57
N GLY A 221 7.59 11.40 -8.52
CA GLY A 221 9.05 11.49 -8.62
C GLY A 221 9.60 12.91 -8.87
N ALA A 222 8.78 13.97 -8.72
CA ALA A 222 9.17 15.33 -9.02
C ALA A 222 10.40 15.83 -8.23
N ASN A 223 10.66 15.26 -7.06
CA ASN A 223 11.75 15.65 -6.17
C ASN A 223 12.93 14.66 -6.17
N LEU A 224 13.13 13.87 -7.23
CA LEU A 224 14.15 12.81 -7.34
C LEU A 224 15.55 13.28 -6.91
N ALA A 225 16.06 14.38 -7.51
CA ALA A 225 17.40 14.86 -7.21
C ALA A 225 17.54 15.34 -5.75
N ALA A 226 16.50 15.98 -5.21
CA ALA A 226 16.47 16.47 -3.84
C ALA A 226 16.46 15.32 -2.81
N VAL A 227 15.74 14.23 -3.09
CA VAL A 227 15.75 13.03 -2.24
C VAL A 227 17.11 12.36 -2.24
N LEU A 228 17.72 12.18 -3.41
CA LEU A 228 19.05 11.58 -3.55
C LEU A 228 20.11 12.42 -2.84
N GLN A 229 20.08 13.75 -3.02
CA GLN A 229 20.98 14.66 -2.31
C GLN A 229 20.78 14.60 -0.79
N THR A 230 19.53 14.55 -0.33
CA THR A 230 19.21 14.41 1.09
C THR A 230 19.73 13.09 1.66
N ALA A 231 19.58 11.99 0.90
CA ALA A 231 20.11 10.68 1.30
C ALA A 231 21.65 10.71 1.43
N ILE A 232 22.36 11.36 0.49
CA ILE A 232 23.81 11.54 0.54
C ILE A 232 24.20 12.31 1.82
N GLU A 233 23.58 13.47 2.08
CA GLU A 233 23.87 14.31 3.25
C GLU A 233 23.59 13.59 4.59
N MET A 234 22.70 12.61 4.57
CA MET A 234 22.38 11.77 5.74
C MET A 234 23.20 10.49 5.84
N GLY A 235 24.30 10.37 5.06
CA GLY A 235 25.24 9.25 5.13
C GLY A 235 24.93 8.10 4.16
N GLY A 236 23.99 8.26 3.25
CA GLY A 236 23.61 7.25 2.25
C GLY A 236 24.48 7.22 0.99
N GLU A 237 25.53 8.05 0.90
CA GLU A 237 26.39 8.15 -0.28
C GLU A 237 26.94 6.79 -0.73
N ARG A 238 27.46 6.01 0.21
CA ARG A 238 28.04 4.69 -0.10
C ARG A 238 27.00 3.71 -0.66
N ALA A 239 25.80 3.69 -0.08
CA ALA A 239 24.71 2.83 -0.54
C ALA A 239 24.23 3.26 -1.92
N LEU A 240 24.12 4.57 -2.18
CA LEU A 240 23.75 5.10 -3.49
C LEU A 240 24.81 4.78 -4.54
N SER A 241 26.12 5.00 -4.24
CA SER A 241 27.19 4.68 -5.18
C SER A 241 27.24 3.20 -5.52
N ALA A 242 27.05 2.31 -4.54
CA ALA A 242 26.96 0.88 -4.77
C ALA A 242 25.75 0.53 -5.65
N ALA A 243 24.58 1.15 -5.41
CA ALA A 243 23.38 0.93 -6.22
C ALA A 243 23.59 1.33 -7.68
N ILE A 244 24.31 2.42 -7.92
CA ILE A 244 24.60 2.88 -9.29
C ILE A 244 25.60 1.96 -9.98
N ASP A 245 26.66 1.54 -9.30
CA ASP A 245 27.67 0.65 -9.86
C ASP A 245 27.12 -0.76 -10.15
N ASP A 246 26.26 -1.29 -9.30
CA ASP A 246 25.54 -2.56 -9.49
C ASP A 246 24.68 -2.55 -10.78
N ALA A 247 24.03 -1.42 -11.07
CA ALA A 247 23.14 -1.30 -12.21
C ALA A 247 23.85 -0.82 -13.50
N PHE A 248 24.86 0.03 -13.33
CA PHE A 248 25.58 0.72 -14.43
C PHE A 248 27.08 0.71 -14.13
N PRO A 249 27.79 -0.42 -14.32
CA PRO A 249 29.16 -0.59 -13.91
C PRO A 249 30.08 0.54 -14.39
N GLY A 250 30.85 1.11 -13.44
CA GLY A 250 31.75 2.22 -13.69
C GLY A 250 31.10 3.58 -13.88
N SER A 251 29.77 3.69 -13.68
CA SER A 251 29.05 4.96 -13.77
C SER A 251 28.98 5.68 -12.43
N SER A 252 28.82 7.00 -12.46
CA SER A 252 28.68 7.84 -11.27
C SER A 252 27.46 8.74 -11.38
N LEU A 253 26.65 8.82 -10.33
CA LEU A 253 25.55 9.74 -10.25
C LEU A 253 26.03 11.12 -9.83
N LEU A 254 25.61 12.14 -10.57
CA LEU A 254 25.87 13.54 -10.28
C LEU A 254 24.55 14.27 -10.04
N LEU A 255 24.59 15.26 -9.16
CA LEU A 255 23.45 16.11 -8.82
C LEU A 255 23.81 17.60 -9.03
N PRO A 256 24.09 18.01 -10.30
CA PRO A 256 24.47 19.38 -10.60
C PRO A 256 23.37 20.37 -10.17
N MET A 257 23.83 21.49 -9.60
CA MET A 257 22.97 22.56 -9.13
C MET A 257 23.31 23.86 -9.84
N SER A 258 22.30 24.58 -10.35
CA SER A 258 22.39 25.90 -10.92
C SER A 258 21.15 26.70 -10.58
N ASP A 259 21.32 27.96 -10.21
CA ASP A 259 20.25 28.93 -9.91
C ASP A 259 19.22 28.40 -8.89
N GLY A 260 19.70 27.68 -7.85
CA GLY A 260 18.85 27.09 -6.82
C GLY A 260 18.01 25.90 -7.29
N ARG A 261 18.32 25.37 -8.47
CA ARG A 261 17.71 24.15 -9.00
C ARG A 261 18.75 23.05 -9.17
N MET A 262 18.33 21.81 -8.93
CA MET A 262 19.15 20.63 -9.11
C MET A 262 18.48 19.65 -10.08
N GLN A 263 19.29 18.83 -10.71
CA GLN A 263 18.83 17.77 -11.59
C GLN A 263 19.72 16.53 -11.43
N VAL A 264 19.22 15.40 -11.92
CA VAL A 264 20.02 14.18 -12.00
C VAL A 264 20.84 14.18 -13.29
N ALA A 265 22.10 13.75 -13.18
CA ALA A 265 22.94 13.42 -14.32
C ALA A 265 23.73 12.16 -14.03
N LEU A 266 24.06 11.40 -15.06
CA LEU A 266 24.82 10.16 -14.97
C LEU A 266 26.09 10.28 -15.81
N GLU A 267 27.24 10.16 -15.16
CA GLU A 267 28.53 10.00 -15.82
C GLU A 267 28.73 8.52 -16.15
N GLN A 268 29.06 8.22 -17.40
CA GLN A 268 29.22 6.84 -17.88
C GLN A 268 30.55 6.64 -18.59
N PRO A 269 31.18 5.49 -18.46
CA PRO A 269 32.41 5.18 -19.18
C PRO A 269 32.25 5.34 -20.69
N GLY A 270 33.25 5.97 -21.30
CA GLY A 270 33.27 6.21 -22.76
C GLY A 270 32.52 7.44 -23.24
N LEU A 271 31.81 8.17 -22.36
CA LEU A 271 31.20 9.45 -22.69
C LEU A 271 32.09 10.62 -22.25
N LEU A 272 32.10 11.69 -23.05
CA LEU A 272 32.90 12.89 -22.77
C LEU A 272 32.20 13.89 -21.83
N ARG A 273 30.93 13.68 -21.55
CA ARG A 273 30.14 14.48 -20.61
C ARG A 273 29.07 13.62 -19.94
N PRO A 274 28.59 14.01 -18.77
CA PRO A 274 27.43 13.37 -18.14
C PRO A 274 26.18 13.49 -19.02
N LEU A 275 25.31 12.47 -18.96
CA LEU A 275 23.95 12.51 -19.51
C LEU A 275 23.02 13.12 -18.48
N THR A 276 22.28 14.15 -18.86
CA THR A 276 21.28 14.79 -17.99
C THR A 276 19.97 14.00 -17.95
N ALA A 277 19.12 14.23 -16.97
CA ALA A 277 17.86 13.50 -16.79
C ALA A 277 16.98 13.39 -18.06
N PRO A 278 16.85 14.44 -18.92
CA PRO A 278 16.16 14.33 -20.21
C PRO A 278 16.77 13.33 -21.19
N GLU A 279 18.08 13.05 -21.10
CA GLU A 279 18.83 12.16 -22.00
C GLU A 279 18.86 10.70 -21.50
N LEU A 280 18.48 10.46 -20.24
CA LEU A 280 18.45 9.11 -19.68
C LEU A 280 17.33 8.28 -20.32
N SER A 281 17.58 6.97 -20.46
CA SER A 281 16.51 6.03 -20.85
C SER A 281 15.43 5.93 -19.80
N ASP A 282 14.22 5.51 -20.19
CA ASP A 282 13.11 5.29 -19.23
C ASP A 282 13.48 4.28 -18.17
N GLY A 283 14.19 3.19 -18.54
CA GLY A 283 14.64 2.18 -17.59
C GLY A 283 15.67 2.70 -16.60
N THR A 284 16.63 3.53 -17.07
CA THR A 284 17.60 4.19 -16.18
C THR A 284 16.92 5.10 -15.18
N LEU A 285 15.99 5.94 -15.66
CA LEU A 285 15.23 6.84 -14.79
C LEU A 285 14.35 6.09 -13.80
N GLN A 286 13.69 5.02 -14.25
CA GLN A 286 12.88 4.14 -13.37
C GLN A 286 13.73 3.53 -12.25
N TYR A 287 14.91 3.03 -12.59
CA TYR A 287 15.83 2.47 -11.59
C TYR A 287 16.27 3.52 -10.56
N LEU A 288 16.58 4.73 -11.00
CA LEU A 288 16.96 5.84 -10.10
C LEU A 288 15.81 6.26 -9.18
N LEU A 289 14.58 6.33 -9.70
CA LEU A 289 13.38 6.63 -8.94
C LEU A 289 13.12 5.57 -7.84
N LEU A 290 13.19 4.29 -8.21
CA LEU A 290 13.03 3.19 -7.25
C LEU A 290 14.16 3.19 -6.20
N THR A 291 15.40 3.45 -6.62
CA THR A 291 16.53 3.58 -5.70
C THR A 291 16.33 4.72 -4.72
N ALA A 292 15.88 5.90 -5.20
CA ALA A 292 15.56 7.05 -4.34
C ALA A 292 14.43 6.73 -3.33
N ALA A 293 13.38 6.02 -3.77
CA ALA A 293 12.29 5.60 -2.90
C ALA A 293 12.79 4.71 -1.74
N MET A 294 13.71 3.78 -2.02
CA MET A 294 14.26 2.85 -1.02
C MET A 294 15.34 3.48 -0.14
N LEU A 295 16.12 4.45 -0.66
CA LEU A 295 17.16 5.18 0.07
C LEU A 295 16.62 6.43 0.79
N SER A 296 15.33 6.72 0.70
CA SER A 296 14.71 7.87 1.38
C SER A 296 15.11 7.95 2.86
N ALA A 297 15.40 9.16 3.31
CA ALA A 297 15.86 9.41 4.68
C ALA A 297 14.81 9.09 5.74
N GLU A 298 13.54 9.34 5.43
CA GLU A 298 12.41 8.91 6.24
C GLU A 298 12.04 7.46 5.87
N LYS A 299 12.28 6.53 6.79
CA LYS A 299 11.93 5.12 6.58
C LYS A 299 10.45 4.89 6.89
N PRO A 300 9.64 4.49 5.91
CA PRO A 300 8.24 4.14 6.13
C PRO A 300 8.13 2.78 6.85
N GLU A 301 6.99 2.50 7.47
CA GLU A 301 6.72 1.16 8.03
C GLU A 301 6.46 0.13 6.93
N LEU A 302 5.96 0.57 5.77
CA LEU A 302 5.68 -0.29 4.61
C LEU A 302 5.98 0.44 3.30
N ILE A 303 6.71 -0.23 2.41
CA ILE A 303 6.83 0.14 0.99
C ILE A 303 6.07 -0.90 0.16
N VAL A 304 5.19 -0.44 -0.72
CA VAL A 304 4.48 -1.30 -1.68
C VAL A 304 4.92 -0.92 -3.10
N LEU A 305 5.57 -1.85 -3.76
CA LEU A 305 6.04 -1.72 -5.13
C LEU A 305 5.10 -2.51 -6.04
N ASN A 306 4.48 -1.86 -7.02
CA ASN A 306 3.62 -2.52 -7.98
C ASN A 306 4.27 -2.52 -9.36
N GLU A 307 4.61 -3.70 -9.84
CA GLU A 307 5.34 -3.92 -11.10
C GLU A 307 6.60 -3.04 -11.20
N PRO A 308 7.51 -3.07 -10.20
CA PRO A 308 8.68 -2.20 -10.17
C PRO A 308 9.63 -2.46 -11.35
N GLU A 309 9.57 -3.64 -11.95
CA GLU A 309 10.31 -4.04 -13.14
C GLU A 309 9.80 -3.40 -14.44
N ARG A 310 8.66 -2.72 -14.40
CA ARG A 310 8.09 -2.07 -15.58
C ARG A 310 9.07 -1.07 -16.17
N SER A 311 9.27 -1.12 -17.49
CA SER A 311 10.22 -0.30 -18.25
C SER A 311 11.70 -0.61 -17.99
N LEU A 312 12.04 -1.56 -17.10
CA LEU A 312 13.43 -1.97 -16.89
C LEU A 312 13.86 -3.02 -17.89
N HIS A 313 15.10 -2.89 -18.36
CA HIS A 313 15.75 -3.98 -19.08
C HIS A 313 16.02 -5.16 -18.13
N VAL A 314 15.94 -6.39 -18.65
CA VAL A 314 16.10 -7.61 -17.83
C VAL A 314 17.43 -7.67 -17.07
N GLU A 315 18.48 -7.06 -17.59
CA GLU A 315 19.81 -6.98 -16.95
C GLU A 315 19.82 -6.12 -15.67
N LEU A 316 18.85 -5.20 -15.49
CA LEU A 316 18.71 -4.40 -14.27
C LEU A 316 17.92 -5.11 -13.16
N VAL A 317 17.26 -6.24 -13.47
CA VAL A 317 16.45 -6.98 -12.50
C VAL A 317 17.28 -7.47 -11.29
N PRO A 318 18.50 -8.02 -11.45
CA PRO A 318 19.32 -8.42 -10.30
C PRO A 318 19.70 -7.24 -9.40
N ALA A 319 20.10 -6.09 -9.98
CA ALA A 319 20.43 -4.89 -9.24
C ALA A 319 19.21 -4.33 -8.48
N LEU A 320 18.03 -4.28 -9.13
CA LEU A 320 16.79 -3.90 -8.47
C LEU A 320 16.43 -4.84 -7.32
N ALA A 321 16.52 -6.15 -7.54
CA ALA A 321 16.24 -7.14 -6.49
C ALA A 321 17.18 -6.98 -5.29
N ALA A 322 18.47 -6.69 -5.51
CA ALA A 322 19.42 -6.41 -4.44
C ALA A 322 19.01 -5.19 -3.61
N ARG A 323 18.60 -4.09 -4.26
CA ARG A 323 18.11 -2.87 -3.56
C ARG A 323 16.84 -3.12 -2.76
N ILE A 324 15.89 -3.88 -3.31
CA ILE A 324 14.66 -4.23 -2.60
C ILE A 324 14.96 -5.09 -1.36
N ARG A 325 15.88 -6.06 -1.46
CA ARG A 325 16.26 -6.90 -0.31
C ARG A 325 16.95 -6.10 0.77
N GLU A 326 17.85 -5.20 0.40
CA GLU A 326 18.51 -4.30 1.34
C GLU A 326 17.50 -3.37 2.05
N ALA A 327 16.56 -2.80 1.30
CA ALA A 327 15.48 -1.99 1.89
C ALA A 327 14.63 -2.81 2.87
N ALA A 328 14.40 -4.10 2.58
CA ALA A 328 13.61 -4.99 3.42
C ALA A 328 14.26 -5.33 4.77
N GLU A 329 15.55 -5.04 4.97
CA GLU A 329 16.22 -5.16 6.27
C GLU A 329 15.77 -4.08 7.28
N ALA A 330 15.37 -2.90 6.79
CA ALA A 330 15.01 -1.76 7.62
C ALA A 330 13.54 -1.35 7.54
N THR A 331 12.84 -1.75 6.46
CA THR A 331 11.46 -1.36 6.16
C THR A 331 10.74 -2.57 5.59
N GLN A 332 9.50 -2.81 6.00
CA GLN A 332 8.72 -3.89 5.38
C GLN A 332 8.41 -3.57 3.92
N VAL A 333 8.62 -4.56 3.02
CA VAL A 333 8.41 -4.38 1.58
C VAL A 333 7.43 -5.43 1.05
N VAL A 334 6.42 -4.96 0.32
CA VAL A 334 5.50 -5.80 -0.46
C VAL A 334 5.73 -5.50 -1.94
N VAL A 335 6.14 -6.51 -2.70
CA VAL A 335 6.33 -6.41 -4.15
C VAL A 335 5.22 -7.16 -4.86
N VAL A 336 4.49 -6.48 -5.71
CA VAL A 336 3.50 -7.10 -6.59
C VAL A 336 4.12 -7.17 -7.99
N THR A 337 4.34 -8.38 -8.49
CA THR A 337 4.97 -8.60 -9.79
C THR A 337 4.31 -9.74 -10.57
N HIS A 338 4.39 -9.68 -11.88
CA HIS A 338 4.06 -10.79 -12.78
C HIS A 338 5.31 -11.43 -13.40
N GLN A 339 6.50 -10.85 -13.14
CA GLN A 339 7.77 -11.31 -13.72
C GLN A 339 8.43 -12.34 -12.81
N ALA A 340 8.52 -13.59 -13.28
CA ALA A 340 9.13 -14.68 -12.54
C ALA A 340 10.59 -14.39 -12.16
N ALA A 341 11.37 -13.80 -13.08
CA ALA A 341 12.78 -13.47 -12.85
C ALA A 341 12.97 -12.53 -11.65
N LEU A 342 12.13 -11.49 -11.49
CA LEU A 342 12.19 -10.63 -10.33
C LEU A 342 11.76 -11.36 -9.07
N ALA A 343 10.64 -12.11 -9.12
CA ALA A 343 10.15 -12.87 -7.99
C ALA A 343 11.18 -13.89 -7.46
N ASP A 344 11.91 -14.55 -8.35
CA ASP A 344 12.96 -15.50 -8.01
C ASP A 344 14.20 -14.79 -7.42
N ALA A 345 14.61 -13.66 -8.02
CA ALA A 345 15.75 -12.87 -7.55
C ALA A 345 15.51 -12.23 -6.17
N LEU A 346 14.26 -11.88 -5.86
CA LEU A 346 13.89 -11.31 -4.57
C LEU A 346 13.99 -12.35 -3.43
N GLY A 347 13.64 -13.61 -3.67
CA GLY A 347 13.42 -14.57 -2.58
C GLY A 347 12.22 -14.14 -1.73
N GLY A 348 12.37 -14.08 -0.41
CA GLY A 348 11.31 -13.62 0.49
C GLY A 348 10.10 -14.58 0.56
N THR A 349 9.06 -14.15 1.26
CA THR A 349 7.82 -14.94 1.39
C THR A 349 6.94 -14.70 0.15
N ARG A 350 6.68 -15.76 -0.60
CA ARG A 350 5.85 -15.71 -1.81
C ARG A 350 4.36 -15.91 -1.47
N VAL A 351 3.53 -15.03 -1.99
CA VAL A 351 2.07 -15.14 -1.96
C VAL A 351 1.60 -15.22 -3.40
N GLU A 352 1.28 -16.43 -3.84
CA GLU A 352 0.77 -16.66 -5.19
C GLU A 352 -0.75 -16.55 -5.18
N LEU A 353 -1.27 -15.62 -5.99
CA LEU A 353 -2.71 -15.41 -6.14
C LEU A 353 -3.22 -16.13 -7.39
N GLU A 354 -4.31 -16.84 -7.22
CA GLU A 354 -5.05 -17.47 -8.31
C GLU A 354 -6.51 -17.05 -8.32
N LYS A 355 -7.19 -17.31 -9.43
CA LYS A 355 -8.63 -17.02 -9.58
C LYS A 355 -9.41 -18.32 -9.70
N VAL A 356 -10.19 -18.64 -8.68
CA VAL A 356 -11.06 -19.82 -8.64
C VAL A 356 -12.53 -19.39 -8.68
N SER A 357 -13.27 -19.77 -9.71
CA SER A 357 -14.69 -19.41 -9.88
C SER A 357 -14.98 -17.90 -9.76
N GLY A 358 -14.06 -17.06 -10.27
CA GLY A 358 -14.17 -15.60 -10.19
C GLY A 358 -13.62 -14.96 -8.91
N GLU A 359 -13.36 -15.73 -7.87
CA GLU A 359 -12.81 -15.30 -6.59
C GLU A 359 -11.29 -15.37 -6.58
N THR A 360 -10.63 -14.36 -6.01
CA THR A 360 -9.19 -14.36 -5.75
C THR A 360 -8.89 -15.16 -4.50
N THR A 361 -8.02 -16.15 -4.60
CA THR A 361 -7.54 -17.01 -3.51
C THR A 361 -6.01 -17.07 -3.51
N VAL A 362 -5.43 -17.57 -2.42
CA VAL A 362 -3.99 -17.91 -2.37
C VAL A 362 -3.82 -19.34 -2.83
N ALA A 363 -2.97 -19.57 -3.84
CA ALA A 363 -2.67 -20.90 -4.36
C ALA A 363 -2.14 -21.84 -3.26
N GLY A 364 -2.55 -23.12 -3.33
CA GLY A 364 -2.12 -24.13 -2.37
C GLY A 364 -2.77 -24.06 -0.98
N ARG A 365 -3.73 -23.14 -0.76
CA ARG A 365 -4.50 -23.06 0.50
C ARG A 365 -5.92 -23.58 0.30
N GLU A 366 -6.05 -24.87 0.06
CA GLU A 366 -7.36 -25.52 -0.20
C GLU A 366 -8.12 -25.90 1.09
N GLY A 367 -7.44 -26.03 2.22
CA GLY A 367 -8.01 -26.40 3.51
C GLY A 367 -8.43 -25.22 4.39
N LEU A 368 -9.53 -25.38 5.16
CA LEU A 368 -9.95 -24.38 6.16
C LEU A 368 -8.88 -24.10 7.23
N LEU A 369 -8.00 -25.07 7.50
CA LEU A 369 -6.92 -24.94 8.48
C LEU A 369 -5.68 -24.25 7.92
N ASP A 370 -5.56 -24.10 6.59
CA ASP A 370 -4.42 -23.50 5.93
C ASP A 370 -4.55 -21.98 5.78
N GLN A 371 -5.73 -21.44 6.13
CA GLN A 371 -5.99 -20.01 6.03
C GLN A 371 -5.74 -19.33 7.37
N PRO A 372 -5.00 -18.17 7.38
CA PRO A 372 -4.88 -17.37 8.57
C PRO A 372 -6.25 -16.93 9.08
N VAL A 373 -6.46 -17.00 10.39
CA VAL A 373 -7.74 -16.66 11.01
C VAL A 373 -7.88 -15.15 11.15
N TRP A 374 -9.05 -14.59 10.76
CA TRP A 374 -9.43 -13.23 11.00
C TRP A 374 -10.90 -13.13 11.41
N HIS A 375 -11.15 -12.54 12.57
CA HIS A 375 -12.50 -12.39 13.08
C HIS A 375 -13.03 -10.98 12.80
N TRP A 376 -13.88 -10.86 11.78
CA TRP A 376 -14.52 -9.58 11.54
C TRP A 376 -15.46 -9.22 12.68
N PRO A 377 -15.37 -7.98 13.23
CA PRO A 377 -16.35 -7.50 14.20
C PRO A 377 -17.77 -7.59 13.64
N LYS A 378 -18.73 -7.97 14.51
CA LYS A 378 -20.14 -8.06 14.11
C LYS A 378 -20.75 -6.67 14.02
N ARG A 379 -21.50 -6.40 12.95
CA ARG A 379 -22.34 -5.20 12.82
C ARG A 379 -23.40 -5.13 13.90
#